data_b5a045ea3fc1369b58708984a6437a82
#
_entry.id   b5a045ea3fc1369b58708984a6437a82
#
_cell.length_a   1.000
_cell.length_b   1.000
_cell.length_c   1.000
_cell.angle_alpha   90.00
_cell.angle_beta   90.00
_cell.angle_gamma   90.00
#
_symmetry.space_group_name_H-M   'P 1'
#
loop_
_entity.id
_entity.type
_entity.pdbx_description
1 polymer ?
#
loop_
_entity_poly.entity_id
_entity_poly.type
_entity_poly.pdbx_seq_one_letter_code
_entity_poly.pdbx_strand_id
1 'polypeptide(L)'
;MLSSLDRAAAPAHVLVRFLDQESVLLNLETERYFGLDETGTRMWQLAIDSPSIDAAYEKLLSEFDVEPELLRSDLLELLNRLVDNGLLQVLPANVGTAAAI
;
A
#
# COMPACT_ATOMS: atom_id res chain seq x y z
N MET A 1 -2.60 -8.53 -10.83
CA MET A 1 -1.23 -8.47 -10.35
C MET A 1 -0.75 -7.04 -10.26
N LEU A 2 0.03 -6.73 -9.22
CA LEU A 2 0.52 -5.38 -9.02
C LEU A 2 1.62 -5.03 -10.00
N SER A 3 1.55 -3.82 -10.55
CA SER A 3 2.61 -3.26 -11.37
C SER A 3 3.20 -2.08 -10.60
N SER A 4 4.50 -1.83 -10.77
CA SER A 4 5.15 -0.72 -10.08
C SER A 4 4.59 0.63 -10.50
N LEU A 5 3.92 0.72 -11.64
CA LEU A 5 3.30 1.95 -12.11
C LEU A 5 1.88 2.13 -11.60
N ASP A 6 1.30 1.10 -10.99
CA ASP A 6 -0.05 1.21 -10.43
C ASP A 6 -0.06 2.11 -9.21
N ARG A 7 -1.23 2.59 -8.87
CA ARG A 7 -1.44 3.42 -7.69
C ARG A 7 -2.29 2.67 -6.68
N ALA A 8 -1.94 2.83 -5.41
CA ALA A 8 -2.68 2.20 -4.33
C ALA A 8 -3.62 3.20 -3.69
N ALA A 9 -4.77 2.71 -3.23
CA ALA A 9 -5.75 3.55 -2.56
C ALA A 9 -6.45 2.74 -1.50
N ALA A 10 -6.89 3.42 -0.43
CA ALA A 10 -7.66 2.77 0.61
C ALA A 10 -9.12 2.74 0.19
N PRO A 11 -9.76 1.56 0.19
CA PRO A 11 -11.19 1.50 -0.09
C PRO A 11 -12.00 2.22 0.97
N ALA A 12 -13.20 2.66 0.60
CA ALA A 12 -14.05 3.43 1.52
C ALA A 12 -14.45 2.63 2.75
N HIS A 13 -14.46 1.30 2.67
CA HIS A 13 -14.87 0.45 3.79
C HIS A 13 -13.70 0.07 4.71
N VAL A 14 -12.54 0.71 4.55
CA VAL A 14 -11.37 0.42 5.37
C VAL A 14 -11.12 1.57 6.32
N LEU A 15 -11.01 1.23 7.59
CA LEU A 15 -10.70 2.18 8.65
C LEU A 15 -9.27 1.91 9.12
N VAL A 16 -8.49 2.96 9.26
CA VAL A 16 -7.10 2.85 9.72
C VAL A 16 -6.97 3.51 11.07
N ARG A 17 -6.37 2.81 12.02
CA ARG A 17 -6.09 3.37 13.33
C ARG A 17 -4.61 3.28 13.62
N PHE A 18 -4.01 4.40 13.93
CA PHE A 18 -2.58 4.47 14.21
C PHE A 18 -2.34 4.37 15.72
N LEU A 19 -1.39 3.53 16.12
CA LEU A 19 -0.99 3.32 17.52
C LEU A 19 0.51 3.56 17.57
N ASP A 20 0.90 4.79 17.83
CA ASP A 20 2.29 5.22 17.72
C ASP A 20 2.76 5.00 16.27
N GLN A 21 3.75 4.14 16.07
CA GLN A 21 4.28 3.88 14.74
C GLN A 21 3.68 2.65 14.09
N GLU A 22 2.83 1.93 14.83
CA GLU A 22 2.13 0.77 14.29
C GLU A 22 0.73 1.16 13.90
N SER A 23 0.01 0.25 13.25
CA SER A 23 -1.35 0.55 12.85
C SER A 23 -2.18 -0.72 12.74
N VAL A 24 -3.49 -0.52 12.73
CA VAL A 24 -4.45 -1.58 12.52
C VAL A 24 -5.39 -1.13 11.40
N LEU A 25 -5.56 -1.99 10.42
CA LEU A 25 -6.51 -1.76 9.32
C LEU A 25 -7.74 -2.61 9.60
N LEU A 26 -8.90 -1.99 9.57
CA LEU A 26 -10.15 -2.69 9.80
C LEU A 26 -10.99 -2.67 8.53
N ASN A 27 -11.38 -3.86 8.07
CA ASN A 27 -12.29 -4.00 6.95
C ASN A 27 -13.70 -4.05 7.50
N LEU A 28 -14.45 -2.96 7.29
CA LEU A 28 -15.80 -2.84 7.87
C LEU A 28 -16.80 -3.80 7.24
N GLU A 29 -16.53 -4.29 6.05
CA GLU A 29 -17.43 -5.24 5.39
C GLU A 29 -17.29 -6.65 5.94
N THR A 30 -16.07 -7.07 6.20
CA THR A 30 -15.82 -8.42 6.72
C THR A 30 -15.65 -8.46 8.23
N GLU A 31 -15.50 -7.29 8.87
CA GLU A 31 -15.23 -7.14 10.28
C GLU A 31 -13.90 -7.76 10.70
N ARG A 32 -13.00 -7.91 9.74
CA ARG A 32 -11.66 -8.42 10.03
C ARG A 32 -10.67 -7.27 10.10
N TYR A 33 -9.63 -7.47 10.87
CA TYR A 33 -8.59 -6.47 10.99
C TYR A 33 -7.23 -7.08 10.72
N PHE A 34 -6.28 -6.22 10.42
CA PHE A 34 -4.93 -6.60 10.01
C PHE A 34 -3.96 -5.64 10.68
N GLY A 35 -3.07 -6.18 11.52
CA GLY A 35 -2.09 -5.34 12.21
C GLY A 35 -0.85 -5.14 11.38
N LEU A 36 -0.32 -3.92 11.40
CA LEU A 36 0.92 -3.58 10.72
C LEU A 36 1.93 -3.11 11.76
N ASP A 37 3.16 -3.63 11.66
CA ASP A 37 4.24 -3.13 12.48
C ASP A 37 4.72 -1.78 11.95
N GLU A 38 5.79 -1.26 12.52
CA GLU A 38 6.29 0.05 12.12
C GLU A 38 6.63 0.12 10.64
N THR A 39 7.36 -0.89 10.14
CA THR A 39 7.75 -0.92 8.74
C THR A 39 6.53 -1.05 7.83
N GLY A 40 5.62 -1.95 8.17
CA GLY A 40 4.41 -2.13 7.38
C GLY A 40 3.52 -0.90 7.38
N THR A 41 3.44 -0.20 8.52
CA THR A 41 2.67 1.03 8.60
C THR A 41 3.25 2.10 7.68
N ARG A 42 4.58 2.21 7.64
CA ARG A 42 5.20 3.19 6.75
C ARG A 42 4.99 2.82 5.29
N MET A 43 5.07 1.53 4.96
CA MET A 43 4.77 1.06 3.62
C MET A 43 3.34 1.42 3.21
N TRP A 44 2.39 1.21 4.10
CA TRP A 44 1.00 1.57 3.86
C TRP A 44 0.85 3.06 3.59
N GLN A 45 1.43 3.88 4.47
CA GLN A 45 1.31 5.33 4.34
C GLN A 45 1.84 5.82 3.01
N LEU A 46 3.04 5.37 2.64
CA LEU A 46 3.65 5.83 1.40
C LEU A 46 2.94 5.26 0.17
N ALA A 47 2.45 4.03 0.25
CA ALA A 47 1.71 3.46 -0.87
C ALA A 47 0.46 4.27 -1.16
N ILE A 48 -0.26 4.68 -0.11
CA ILE A 48 -1.49 5.45 -0.27
C ILE A 48 -1.18 6.87 -0.76
N ASP A 49 -0.12 7.49 -0.24
CA ASP A 49 0.17 8.89 -0.51
C ASP A 49 0.95 9.14 -1.79
N SER A 50 1.51 8.09 -2.38
CA SER A 50 2.38 8.26 -3.55
C SER A 50 1.60 8.09 -4.85
N PRO A 51 2.06 8.72 -5.94
CA PRO A 51 1.36 8.62 -7.23
C PRO A 51 1.49 7.25 -7.87
N SER A 52 2.41 6.43 -7.42
CA SER A 52 2.57 5.07 -7.92
C SER A 52 3.26 4.22 -6.87
N ILE A 53 3.18 2.91 -7.04
CA ILE A 53 3.89 2.00 -6.14
C ILE A 53 5.40 2.19 -6.27
N ASP A 54 5.87 2.48 -7.49
CA ASP A 54 7.29 2.75 -7.70
C ASP A 54 7.74 4.00 -6.95
N ALA A 55 6.94 5.04 -6.94
CA ALA A 55 7.26 6.25 -6.18
C ALA A 55 7.32 5.97 -4.68
N ALA A 56 6.41 5.14 -4.18
CA ALA A 56 6.44 4.73 -2.77
C ALA A 56 7.71 3.96 -2.46
N TYR A 57 8.09 3.05 -3.35
CA TYR A 57 9.30 2.26 -3.20
C TYR A 57 10.54 3.17 -3.14
N GLU A 58 10.62 4.16 -4.02
CA GLU A 58 11.76 5.08 -4.02
C GLU A 58 11.87 5.83 -2.71
N LYS A 59 10.75 6.28 -2.16
CA LYS A 59 10.77 6.96 -0.87
C LYS A 59 11.20 6.04 0.25
N LEU A 60 10.73 4.79 0.23
CA LEU A 60 11.14 3.82 1.23
C LEU A 60 12.63 3.55 1.16
N LEU A 61 13.19 3.49 -0.04
CA LEU A 61 14.63 3.31 -0.19
C LEU A 61 15.42 4.44 0.45
N SER A 62 14.89 5.65 0.39
CA SER A 62 15.59 6.79 0.99
C SER A 62 15.46 6.80 2.51
N GLU A 63 14.46 6.13 3.07
CA GLU A 63 14.22 6.13 4.51
C GLU A 63 14.84 4.92 5.22
N PHE A 64 14.92 3.78 4.55
CA PHE A 64 15.39 2.54 5.17
C PHE A 64 16.71 2.12 4.56
N ASP A 65 17.62 1.66 5.44
CA ASP A 65 18.93 1.17 5.02
C ASP A 65 18.82 -0.34 4.81
N VAL A 66 18.25 -0.74 3.68
CA VAL A 66 18.02 -2.15 3.38
C VAL A 66 18.37 -2.43 1.92
N GLU A 67 18.50 -3.71 1.60
CA GLU A 67 18.73 -4.15 0.23
C GLU A 67 17.54 -3.77 -0.64
N PRO A 68 17.77 -3.10 -1.78
CA PRO A 68 16.66 -2.67 -2.64
C PRO A 68 15.74 -3.80 -3.08
N GLU A 69 16.30 -4.95 -3.45
CA GLU A 69 15.47 -6.05 -3.91
C GLU A 69 14.64 -6.65 -2.80
N LEU A 70 15.20 -6.73 -1.59
CA LEU A 70 14.46 -7.22 -0.45
C LEU A 70 13.32 -6.28 -0.10
N LEU A 71 13.58 -4.97 -0.13
CA LEU A 71 12.55 -3.99 0.15
C LEU A 71 11.42 -4.08 -0.87
N ARG A 72 11.76 -4.20 -2.16
CA ARG A 72 10.74 -4.32 -3.20
C ARG A 72 9.89 -5.57 -3.00
N SER A 73 10.55 -6.68 -2.70
CA SER A 73 9.84 -7.94 -2.46
C SER A 73 8.90 -7.83 -1.28
N ASP A 74 9.38 -7.25 -0.18
CA ASP A 74 8.56 -7.10 1.03
C ASP A 74 7.39 -6.16 0.79
N LEU A 75 7.62 -5.06 0.07
CA LEU A 75 6.56 -4.12 -0.23
C LEU A 75 5.47 -4.78 -1.07
N LEU A 76 5.85 -5.46 -2.14
CA LEU A 76 4.88 -6.09 -3.02
C LEU A 76 4.13 -7.21 -2.31
N GLU A 77 4.82 -7.97 -1.47
CA GLU A 77 4.17 -9.02 -0.70
C GLU A 77 3.12 -8.44 0.24
N LEU A 78 3.47 -7.39 0.95
CA LEU A 78 2.51 -6.75 1.85
C LEU A 78 1.32 -6.21 1.07
N LEU A 79 1.56 -5.48 -0.02
CA LEU A 79 0.47 -4.89 -0.79
C LEU A 79 -0.45 -5.97 -1.36
N ASN A 80 0.11 -7.08 -1.84
CA ASN A 80 -0.70 -8.19 -2.33
C ASN A 80 -1.56 -8.79 -1.23
N ARG A 81 -1.02 -8.94 -0.04
CA ARG A 81 -1.79 -9.47 1.09
C ARG A 81 -2.92 -8.52 1.46
N LEU A 82 -2.66 -7.23 1.41
CA LEU A 82 -3.70 -6.26 1.72
C LEU A 82 -4.80 -6.27 0.68
N VAL A 83 -4.44 -6.40 -0.60
CA VAL A 83 -5.43 -6.52 -1.67
C VAL A 83 -6.28 -7.77 -1.46
N ASP A 84 -5.64 -8.89 -1.15
CA ASP A 84 -6.35 -10.16 -0.96
C ASP A 84 -7.34 -10.10 0.19
N ASN A 85 -7.08 -9.25 1.18
CA ASN A 85 -7.96 -9.10 2.34
C ASN A 85 -8.92 -7.93 2.21
N GLY A 86 -9.02 -7.34 1.03
CA GLY A 86 -9.95 -6.24 0.81
C GLY A 86 -9.57 -4.95 1.50
N LEU A 87 -8.29 -4.81 1.87
CA LEU A 87 -7.82 -3.65 2.62
C LEU A 87 -7.12 -2.62 1.75
N LEU A 88 -6.85 -2.97 0.50
CA LEU A 88 -6.17 -2.08 -0.42
C LEU A 88 -6.77 -2.24 -1.81
N GLN A 89 -6.88 -1.14 -2.52
CA GLN A 89 -7.37 -1.10 -3.89
C GLN A 89 -6.24 -0.64 -4.79
N VAL A 90 -6.07 -1.31 -5.92
CA VAL A 90 -5.04 -0.96 -6.89
C VAL A 90 -5.71 -0.35 -8.10
N LEU A 91 -5.24 0.83 -8.49
CA LEU A 91 -5.77 1.57 -9.63
C LEU A 91 -4.70 1.58 -10.72
N PRO A 92 -5.05 1.12 -11.93
CA PRO A 92 -4.07 1.08 -13.02
C PRO A 92 -3.55 2.46 -13.36
N ALA A 93 -2.28 2.51 -13.71
CA ALA A 93 -1.66 3.76 -14.14
C ALA A 93 -2.23 4.17 -15.50
N ASN A 94 -2.40 5.45 -15.69
CA ASN A 94 -2.77 6.04 -16.99
C ASN A 94 -4.12 5.65 -17.53
N VAL A 95 -4.87 4.87 -16.79
CA VAL A 95 -6.17 4.46 -17.25
C VAL A 95 -7.07 5.66 -17.46
N GLY A 96 -7.04 6.56 -16.50
CA GLY A 96 -7.88 7.74 -16.61
C GLY A 96 -7.55 8.56 -17.83
N THR A 97 -6.30 8.64 -18.14
CA THR A 97 -5.87 9.40 -19.31
C THR A 97 -6.45 8.82 -20.58
N ALA A 98 -6.33 7.52 -20.74
CA ALA A 98 -6.84 6.87 -21.92
C ALA A 98 -8.33 7.03 -22.01
N ALA A 99 -8.99 6.89 -20.89
CA ALA A 99 -10.46 6.95 -20.88
C ALA A 99 -10.99 8.34 -21.13
N ALA A 100 -10.20 9.33 -20.90
CA ALA A 100 -10.65 10.71 -21.03
C ALA A 100 -11.00 11.08 -22.46
N ILE A 101 -10.62 10.28 -23.37
CA ILE A 101 -10.96 10.57 -24.75
C ILE A 101 -12.44 10.24 -25.10
#